data_60375f86d23b6e8f2f5f97c8196a2b2e
#
_entry.id   60375f86d23b6e8f2f5f97c8196a2b2e
#
_cell.length_a   1.000
_cell.length_b   1.000
_cell.length_c   1.000
_cell.angle_alpha   90.00
_cell.angle_beta   90.00
_cell.angle_gamma   90.00
#
_symmetry.space_group_name_H-M   'P 1'
#
loop_
_entity.id
_entity.type
_entity.pdbx_description
1 polymer ?
#
loop_
_entity_poly.entity_id
_entity_poly.type
_entity_poly.pdbx_seq_one_letter_code
_entity_poly.pdbx_strand_id
1 'polypeptide(L)'
;MPELPEVETIKRGLEKSVLGQKILHIKINNEKIISSHSNIRKPNKIKTESFIKNLTGKKIIAIKRRAKNIIIEMEDGSVVLIHLKMTGQMIYSSHPPTPSRREGVKHTHIIFELEKGVLLYNDIRQFGYVLYYKNIEEAIENKHFEKLGVEPFSVEFTLEYLKEKFYKNNKTSNNKNIKSALLSQNIVVGIGNIYADEICFASNISPHRICKTLNEIEMSKLYKNIKNILSEAIASGGSSVSDYKLVNGESGSYHFEHKVYGRAGKECYTCKTILTKSIIIGRSSVWCEKCQK
;
A
#
# COMPACT_ATOMS: atom_id res chain seq x y z
N MET A 1 7.10 -2.69 -3.22
CA MET A 1 5.65 -2.98 -2.99
C MET A 1 5.04 -1.70 -2.49
N PRO A 2 4.01 -1.17 -3.14
CA PRO A 2 3.28 -0.01 -2.64
C PRO A 2 2.83 -0.22 -1.19
N GLU A 3 3.21 0.72 -0.31
CA GLU A 3 2.82 0.79 1.08
C GLU A 3 1.73 1.87 1.23
N LEU A 4 1.35 2.27 2.43
CA LEU A 4 0.28 3.26 2.62
C LEU A 4 0.50 4.57 1.85
N PRO A 5 1.69 5.22 1.88
CA PRO A 5 1.89 6.47 1.17
C PRO A 5 1.67 6.36 -0.33
N GLU A 6 2.17 5.28 -0.96
CA GLU A 6 2.00 5.04 -2.39
C GLU A 6 0.52 4.81 -2.73
N VAL A 7 -0.18 4.01 -1.93
CA VAL A 7 -1.61 3.70 -2.17
C VAL A 7 -2.48 4.94 -1.94
N GLU A 8 -2.17 5.76 -0.93
CA GLU A 8 -2.86 7.04 -0.68
C GLU A 8 -2.64 8.02 -1.83
N THR A 9 -1.43 8.10 -2.35
CA THR A 9 -1.11 8.98 -3.48
C THR A 9 -1.85 8.55 -4.76
N ILE A 10 -1.90 7.23 -5.03
CA ILE A 10 -2.69 6.70 -6.16
C ILE A 10 -4.18 7.00 -5.95
N LYS A 11 -4.71 6.78 -4.74
CA LYS A 11 -6.11 7.11 -4.41
C LYS A 11 -6.42 8.57 -4.73
N ARG A 12 -5.60 9.51 -4.28
CA ARG A 12 -5.76 10.94 -4.58
C ARG A 12 -5.64 11.27 -6.07
N GLY A 13 -4.75 10.58 -6.79
CA GLY A 13 -4.63 10.70 -8.23
C GLY A 13 -5.87 10.21 -8.97
N LEU A 14 -6.44 9.08 -8.56
CA LEU A 14 -7.68 8.55 -9.11
C LEU A 14 -8.87 9.48 -8.83
N GLU A 15 -8.98 10.05 -7.63
CA GLU A 15 -10.02 11.04 -7.31
C GLU A 15 -10.02 12.21 -8.29
N LYS A 16 -8.84 12.72 -8.63
CA LYS A 16 -8.70 13.82 -9.59
C LYS A 16 -9.01 13.42 -11.04
N SER A 17 -8.77 12.15 -11.38
CA SER A 17 -8.82 11.71 -12.78
C SER A 17 -10.11 11.01 -13.17
N VAL A 18 -10.70 10.19 -12.29
CA VAL A 18 -11.81 9.30 -12.67
C VAL A 18 -13.09 9.48 -11.83
N LEU A 19 -13.06 10.28 -10.76
CA LEU A 19 -14.25 10.54 -9.96
C LEU A 19 -15.34 11.19 -10.80
N GLY A 20 -16.56 10.71 -10.68
CA GLY A 20 -17.73 11.21 -11.43
C GLY A 20 -17.83 10.66 -12.85
N GLN A 21 -16.85 9.92 -13.36
CA GLN A 21 -16.89 9.34 -14.70
C GLN A 21 -17.66 8.01 -14.71
N LYS A 22 -18.27 7.71 -15.87
CA LYS A 22 -18.96 6.46 -16.14
C LYS A 22 -18.03 5.48 -16.84
N ILE A 23 -18.09 4.20 -16.47
CA ILE A 23 -17.38 3.12 -17.15
C ILE A 23 -18.18 2.73 -18.39
N LEU A 24 -17.64 2.98 -19.58
CA LEU A 24 -18.30 2.70 -20.85
C LEU A 24 -18.06 1.26 -21.30
N HIS A 25 -16.82 0.81 -21.18
CA HIS A 25 -16.42 -0.54 -21.57
C HIS A 25 -15.28 -1.06 -20.68
N ILE A 26 -15.20 -2.42 -20.55
CA ILE A 26 -14.12 -3.07 -19.79
C ILE A 26 -13.54 -4.19 -20.65
N LYS A 27 -12.22 -4.14 -20.86
CA LYS A 27 -11.47 -5.22 -21.49
C LYS A 27 -10.58 -5.90 -20.45
N ILE A 28 -10.70 -7.22 -20.32
CA ILE A 28 -9.89 -8.03 -19.42
C ILE A 28 -8.95 -8.91 -20.24
N ASN A 29 -7.65 -8.65 -20.16
CA ASN A 29 -6.61 -9.41 -20.84
C ASN A 29 -6.11 -10.58 -19.99
N ASN A 30 -6.34 -10.56 -18.66
CA ASN A 30 -5.91 -11.62 -17.74
C ASN A 30 -6.96 -11.84 -16.64
N GLU A 31 -7.77 -12.87 -16.80
CA GLU A 31 -8.85 -13.23 -15.88
C GLU A 31 -8.37 -13.59 -14.47
N LYS A 32 -7.10 -13.99 -14.29
CA LYS A 32 -6.54 -14.32 -12.96
C LYS A 32 -6.58 -13.13 -12.02
N ILE A 33 -6.46 -11.91 -12.54
CA ILE A 33 -6.41 -10.69 -11.74
C ILE A 33 -7.72 -10.42 -11.01
N ILE A 34 -8.84 -10.84 -11.58
CA ILE A 34 -10.19 -10.63 -11.02
C ILE A 34 -10.76 -11.86 -10.31
N SER A 35 -10.05 -12.98 -10.31
CA SER A 35 -10.62 -14.26 -9.85
C SER A 35 -10.65 -14.43 -8.34
N SER A 36 -9.62 -14.00 -7.62
CA SER A 36 -9.54 -14.05 -6.16
C SER A 36 -8.31 -13.30 -5.62
N HIS A 37 -8.24 -13.14 -4.29
CA HIS A 37 -7.08 -12.61 -3.56
C HIS A 37 -6.00 -13.67 -3.27
N SER A 38 -6.27 -14.93 -3.53
CA SER A 38 -5.37 -16.07 -3.30
C SER A 38 -4.09 -15.95 -4.15
N ASN A 39 -2.99 -16.54 -3.67
CA ASN A 39 -1.75 -16.63 -4.44
C ASN A 39 -1.87 -17.61 -5.63
N ILE A 40 -2.76 -18.59 -5.50
CA ILE A 40 -3.07 -19.56 -6.58
C ILE A 40 -4.39 -19.15 -7.20
N ARG A 41 -4.35 -18.59 -8.41
CA ARG A 41 -5.50 -18.08 -9.13
C ARG A 41 -5.63 -18.76 -10.48
N LYS A 42 -6.86 -19.18 -10.79
CA LYS A 42 -7.22 -19.73 -12.11
C LYS A 42 -8.10 -18.74 -12.86
N PRO A 43 -8.03 -18.68 -14.19
CA PRO A 43 -9.00 -17.96 -15.00
C PRO A 43 -10.42 -18.42 -14.65
N ASN A 44 -11.38 -17.49 -14.67
CA ASN A 44 -12.79 -17.80 -14.39
C ASN A 44 -13.70 -16.94 -15.27
N LYS A 45 -14.21 -17.52 -16.33
CA LYS A 45 -15.08 -16.86 -17.31
C LYS A 45 -16.34 -16.28 -16.68
N ILE A 46 -17.01 -17.02 -15.78
CA ILE A 46 -18.25 -16.57 -15.11
C ILE A 46 -17.98 -15.31 -14.31
N LYS A 47 -16.88 -15.29 -13.54
CA LYS A 47 -16.47 -14.08 -12.79
C LYS A 47 -16.10 -12.93 -13.73
N THR A 48 -15.45 -13.22 -14.85
CA THR A 48 -15.08 -12.21 -15.86
C THR A 48 -16.33 -11.56 -16.46
N GLU A 49 -17.29 -12.34 -16.90
CA GLU A 49 -18.57 -11.86 -17.45
C GLU A 49 -19.37 -11.07 -16.41
N SER A 50 -19.45 -11.59 -15.18
CA SER A 50 -20.09 -10.90 -14.06
C SER A 50 -19.41 -9.56 -13.73
N PHE A 51 -18.07 -9.52 -13.67
CA PHE A 51 -17.32 -8.30 -13.43
C PHE A 51 -17.60 -7.22 -14.49
N ILE A 52 -17.57 -7.61 -15.78
CA ILE A 52 -17.86 -6.70 -16.88
C ILE A 52 -19.31 -6.23 -16.82
N LYS A 53 -20.27 -7.16 -16.72
CA LYS A 53 -21.71 -6.86 -16.68
C LYS A 53 -22.09 -5.91 -15.54
N ASN A 54 -21.54 -6.15 -14.34
CA ASN A 54 -21.93 -5.39 -13.15
C ASN A 54 -21.28 -4.00 -13.07
N LEU A 55 -20.18 -3.76 -13.77
CA LEU A 55 -19.48 -2.48 -13.73
C LEU A 55 -19.71 -1.60 -14.97
N THR A 56 -19.98 -2.21 -16.12
CA THR A 56 -20.26 -1.43 -17.34
C THR A 56 -21.51 -0.59 -17.16
N GLY A 57 -21.42 0.67 -17.54
CA GLY A 57 -22.49 1.65 -17.41
C GLY A 57 -22.55 2.33 -16.05
N LYS A 58 -21.78 1.91 -15.05
CA LYS A 58 -21.81 2.49 -13.70
C LYS A 58 -20.93 3.72 -13.59
N LYS A 59 -21.37 4.67 -12.75
CA LYS A 59 -20.66 5.89 -12.43
C LYS A 59 -19.82 5.70 -11.16
N ILE A 60 -18.56 6.17 -11.17
CA ILE A 60 -17.67 6.18 -10.01
C ILE A 60 -18.06 7.35 -9.11
N ILE A 61 -18.47 7.08 -7.88
CA ILE A 61 -18.95 8.12 -6.95
C ILE A 61 -18.00 8.41 -5.79
N ALA A 62 -17.11 7.46 -5.44
CA ALA A 62 -16.09 7.68 -4.41
C ALA A 62 -14.87 6.79 -4.63
N ILE A 63 -13.72 7.27 -4.15
CA ILE A 63 -12.48 6.49 -4.12
C ILE A 63 -11.92 6.57 -2.71
N LYS A 64 -11.82 5.43 -2.05
CA LYS A 64 -11.37 5.31 -0.67
C LYS A 64 -10.12 4.44 -0.57
N ARG A 65 -9.45 4.48 0.57
CA ARG A 65 -8.35 3.60 0.91
C ARG A 65 -8.59 2.94 2.27
N ARG A 66 -8.27 1.67 2.36
CA ARG A 66 -8.15 0.96 3.64
C ARG A 66 -6.86 0.15 3.62
N ALA A 67 -5.93 0.45 4.54
CA ALA A 67 -4.59 -0.15 4.55
C ALA A 67 -3.87 0.06 3.20
N LYS A 68 -3.50 -1.02 2.52
CA LYS A 68 -2.85 -1.01 1.19
C LYS A 68 -3.83 -1.36 0.06
N ASN A 69 -5.13 -1.19 0.29
CA ASN A 69 -6.18 -1.42 -0.69
C ASN A 69 -6.82 -0.09 -1.13
N ILE A 70 -7.08 0.02 -2.43
CA ILE A 70 -7.93 1.06 -3.01
C ILE A 70 -9.34 0.49 -3.13
N ILE A 71 -10.33 1.28 -2.83
CA ILE A 71 -11.75 0.93 -2.93
C ILE A 71 -12.40 1.99 -3.82
N ILE A 72 -12.92 1.57 -4.97
CA ILE A 72 -13.68 2.42 -5.89
C ILE A 72 -15.16 2.08 -5.70
N GLU A 73 -15.97 3.05 -5.31
CA GLU A 73 -17.41 2.89 -5.09
C GLU A 73 -18.20 3.36 -6.31
N MET A 74 -19.17 2.56 -6.70
CA MET A 74 -20.08 2.85 -7.81
C MET A 74 -21.40 3.42 -7.29
N GLU A 75 -22.15 4.09 -8.17
CA GLU A 75 -23.42 4.75 -7.85
C GLU A 75 -24.52 3.81 -7.29
N ASP A 76 -24.42 2.52 -7.56
CA ASP A 76 -25.34 1.50 -7.03
C ASP A 76 -24.88 0.87 -5.71
N GLY A 77 -23.80 1.39 -5.09
CA GLY A 77 -23.22 0.89 -3.87
C GLY A 77 -22.25 -0.27 -4.06
N SER A 78 -22.11 -0.81 -5.28
CA SER A 78 -21.09 -1.83 -5.55
C SER A 78 -19.68 -1.25 -5.47
N VAL A 79 -18.69 -2.11 -5.21
CA VAL A 79 -17.31 -1.68 -5.00
C VAL A 79 -16.32 -2.51 -5.81
N VAL A 80 -15.24 -1.85 -6.25
CA VAL A 80 -14.05 -2.51 -6.80
C VAL A 80 -12.92 -2.37 -5.81
N LEU A 81 -12.46 -3.50 -5.27
CA LEU A 81 -11.33 -3.59 -4.35
C LEU A 81 -10.06 -3.89 -5.12
N ILE A 82 -9.05 -3.03 -5.00
CA ILE A 82 -7.76 -3.15 -5.70
C ILE A 82 -6.63 -3.27 -4.70
N HIS A 83 -5.81 -4.31 -4.83
CA HIS A 83 -4.55 -4.43 -4.10
C HIS A 83 -3.39 -4.57 -5.08
N LEU A 84 -2.49 -3.60 -5.07
CA LEU A 84 -1.39 -3.52 -6.04
C LEU A 84 -0.26 -4.53 -5.80
N LYS A 85 -0.17 -5.08 -4.59
CA LYS A 85 0.92 -5.99 -4.18
C LYS A 85 2.29 -5.39 -4.49
N MET A 86 3.11 -6.00 -5.37
CA MET A 86 4.48 -5.56 -5.58
C MET A 86 4.68 -4.66 -6.80
N THR A 87 4.00 -4.95 -7.90
CA THR A 87 4.22 -4.30 -9.20
C THR A 87 2.94 -3.81 -9.87
N GLY A 88 1.80 -3.91 -9.17
CA GLY A 88 0.52 -3.38 -9.64
C GLY A 88 0.56 -1.85 -9.75
N GLN A 89 -0.02 -1.32 -10.83
CA GLN A 89 -0.10 0.10 -11.13
C GLN A 89 -1.50 0.42 -11.63
N MET A 90 -2.01 1.61 -11.26
CA MET A 90 -3.21 2.20 -11.85
C MET A 90 -2.78 3.43 -12.64
N ILE A 91 -2.91 3.39 -13.96
CA ILE A 91 -2.48 4.48 -14.86
C ILE A 91 -3.71 5.03 -15.59
N TYR A 92 -3.92 6.32 -15.49
CA TYR A 92 -4.94 7.03 -16.25
C TYR A 92 -4.33 7.77 -17.43
N SER A 93 -4.99 7.69 -18.58
CA SER A 93 -4.67 8.45 -19.77
C SER A 93 -5.93 9.06 -20.37
N SER A 94 -5.88 10.36 -20.69
CA SER A 94 -6.99 11.05 -21.39
C SER A 94 -7.16 10.58 -22.84
N HIS A 95 -6.19 9.83 -23.38
CA HIS A 95 -6.24 9.28 -24.73
C HIS A 95 -6.10 7.75 -24.67
N PRO A 96 -6.78 6.99 -25.55
CA PRO A 96 -6.57 5.55 -25.67
C PRO A 96 -5.09 5.24 -25.94
N PRO A 97 -4.55 4.13 -25.43
CA PRO A 97 -3.19 3.71 -25.73
C PRO A 97 -3.05 3.45 -27.22
N THR A 98 -2.19 4.21 -27.90
CA THR A 98 -1.90 4.00 -29.33
C THR A 98 -1.01 2.77 -29.51
N PRO A 99 -1.13 2.04 -30.65
CA PRO A 99 -0.29 0.86 -30.94
C PRO A 99 1.22 1.12 -30.88
N SER A 100 1.66 2.36 -31.09
CA SER A 100 3.06 2.78 -31.03
C SER A 100 3.63 2.87 -29.59
N ARG A 101 2.80 2.88 -28.55
CA ARG A 101 3.22 2.79 -27.13
C ARG A 101 3.12 1.37 -26.59
N ARG A 102 3.69 0.39 -27.32
CA ARG A 102 3.63 -1.06 -27.00
C ARG A 102 4.22 -1.44 -25.64
N GLU A 103 5.12 -0.66 -25.07
CA GLU A 103 5.70 -0.96 -23.74
C GLU A 103 4.66 -0.88 -22.59
N GLY A 104 3.68 0.02 -22.68
CA GLY A 104 2.60 0.11 -21.68
C GLY A 104 1.55 -1.01 -21.78
N VAL A 105 1.46 -1.72 -22.91
CA VAL A 105 0.39 -2.69 -23.18
C VAL A 105 0.75 -4.11 -22.73
N LYS A 106 2.04 -4.46 -22.69
CA LYS A 106 2.52 -5.83 -22.44
C LYS A 106 2.07 -6.42 -21.08
N HIS A 107 1.91 -5.56 -20.07
CA HIS A 107 1.54 -5.97 -18.72
C HIS A 107 0.20 -5.37 -18.27
N THR A 108 -0.59 -4.87 -19.22
CA THR A 108 -1.94 -4.36 -18.95
C THR A 108 -2.93 -5.52 -18.89
N HIS A 109 -3.52 -5.73 -17.73
CA HIS A 109 -4.42 -6.84 -17.46
C HIS A 109 -5.89 -6.45 -17.51
N ILE A 110 -6.22 -5.18 -17.19
CA ILE A 110 -7.58 -4.64 -17.27
C ILE A 110 -7.50 -3.24 -17.87
N ILE A 111 -8.42 -2.94 -18.77
CA ILE A 111 -8.64 -1.62 -19.36
C ILE A 111 -10.07 -1.22 -19.05
N PHE A 112 -10.25 -0.10 -18.34
CA PHE A 112 -11.55 0.54 -18.14
C PHE A 112 -11.63 1.72 -19.09
N GLU A 113 -12.49 1.67 -20.07
CA GLU A 113 -12.81 2.81 -20.94
C GLU A 113 -13.84 3.68 -20.22
N LEU A 114 -13.48 4.93 -20.00
CA LEU A 114 -14.27 5.92 -19.29
C LEU A 114 -14.79 7.00 -20.27
N GLU A 115 -15.71 7.86 -19.82
CA GLU A 115 -16.19 8.96 -20.64
C GLU A 115 -15.07 9.91 -21.12
N LYS A 116 -14.02 10.07 -20.34
CA LYS A 116 -12.91 10.99 -20.63
C LYS A 116 -11.56 10.28 -20.55
N GLY A 117 -11.40 9.18 -21.28
CA GLY A 117 -10.13 8.46 -21.34
C GLY A 117 -10.17 7.03 -20.85
N VAL A 118 -9.04 6.49 -20.44
CA VAL A 118 -8.89 5.09 -20.04
C VAL A 118 -8.14 4.97 -18.72
N LEU A 119 -8.57 4.03 -17.88
CA LEU A 119 -7.86 3.62 -16.68
C LEU A 119 -7.31 2.21 -16.88
N LEU A 120 -6.00 2.06 -16.73
CA LEU A 120 -5.27 0.82 -16.97
C LEU A 120 -4.85 0.21 -15.65
N TYR A 121 -5.03 -1.09 -15.50
CA TYR A 121 -4.39 -1.87 -14.44
C TYR A 121 -3.24 -2.68 -15.03
N ASN A 122 -2.02 -2.31 -14.65
CA ASN A 122 -0.78 -2.98 -15.06
C ASN A 122 -0.19 -3.76 -13.90
N ASP A 123 0.38 -4.95 -14.14
CA ASP A 123 1.10 -5.69 -13.10
C ASP A 123 2.08 -6.71 -13.72
N ILE A 124 3.37 -6.38 -13.70
CA ILE A 124 4.42 -7.24 -14.28
C ILE A 124 4.46 -8.61 -13.61
N ARG A 125 4.34 -8.67 -12.29
CA ARG A 125 4.43 -9.92 -11.52
C ARG A 125 3.10 -10.64 -11.35
N GLN A 126 2.00 -9.99 -11.70
CA GLN A 126 0.64 -10.54 -11.60
C GLN A 126 0.25 -10.99 -10.18
N PHE A 127 0.79 -10.36 -9.13
CA PHE A 127 0.47 -10.66 -7.74
C PHE A 127 -0.70 -9.83 -7.20
N GLY A 128 -0.94 -8.69 -7.81
CA GLY A 128 -2.07 -7.83 -7.47
C GLY A 128 -3.40 -8.44 -7.88
N TYR A 129 -4.48 -7.83 -7.44
CA TYR A 129 -5.83 -8.26 -7.79
C TYR A 129 -6.80 -7.07 -7.81
N VAL A 130 -7.87 -7.24 -8.59
CA VAL A 130 -8.97 -6.28 -8.76
C VAL A 130 -10.26 -7.08 -8.63
N LEU A 131 -10.99 -6.90 -7.54
CA LEU A 131 -12.15 -7.72 -7.18
C LEU A 131 -13.41 -6.87 -7.11
N TYR A 132 -14.50 -7.38 -7.65
CA TYR A 132 -15.84 -6.80 -7.55
C TYR A 132 -16.58 -7.39 -6.35
N TYR A 133 -17.31 -6.54 -5.65
CA TYR A 133 -18.27 -6.89 -4.59
C TYR A 133 -19.54 -6.08 -4.75
N LYS A 134 -20.68 -6.65 -4.36
CA LYS A 134 -21.99 -5.98 -4.46
C LYS A 134 -22.11 -4.76 -3.56
N ASN A 135 -21.39 -4.76 -2.45
CA ASN A 135 -21.30 -3.66 -1.48
C ASN A 135 -20.02 -3.79 -0.65
N ILE A 136 -19.77 -2.81 0.23
CA ILE A 136 -18.59 -2.81 1.08
C ILE A 136 -18.65 -3.88 2.18
N GLU A 137 -19.83 -4.23 2.65
CA GLU A 137 -20.05 -5.25 3.66
C GLU A 137 -19.58 -6.62 3.15
N GLU A 138 -19.94 -6.99 1.93
CA GLU A 138 -19.47 -8.23 1.29
C GLU A 138 -17.93 -8.26 1.17
N ALA A 139 -17.30 -7.12 0.86
CA ALA A 139 -15.85 -7.03 0.79
C ALA A 139 -15.19 -7.24 2.16
N ILE A 140 -15.80 -6.73 3.23
CA ILE A 140 -15.32 -6.86 4.61
C ILE A 140 -15.49 -8.30 5.11
N GLU A 141 -16.66 -8.91 4.90
CA GLU A 141 -16.97 -10.29 5.29
C GLU A 141 -16.05 -11.33 4.62
N ASN A 142 -15.54 -11.04 3.43
CA ASN A 142 -14.57 -11.90 2.74
C ASN A 142 -13.16 -11.93 3.39
N LYS A 143 -13.03 -11.60 4.67
CA LYS A 143 -11.77 -11.67 5.47
C LYS A 143 -10.63 -10.75 5.01
N HIS A 144 -10.87 -9.84 4.06
CA HIS A 144 -9.84 -8.89 3.63
C HIS A 144 -9.46 -7.89 4.72
N PHE A 145 -10.42 -7.49 5.53
CA PHE A 145 -10.28 -6.41 6.51
C PHE A 145 -10.38 -6.89 7.96
N GLU A 146 -10.86 -8.12 8.19
CA GLU A 146 -11.19 -8.68 9.53
C GLU A 146 -10.05 -8.56 10.55
N LYS A 147 -8.80 -8.74 10.10
CA LYS A 147 -7.62 -8.73 10.98
C LYS A 147 -6.78 -7.46 10.89
N LEU A 148 -7.30 -6.44 10.21
CA LEU A 148 -6.56 -5.19 10.07
C LEU A 148 -6.68 -4.33 11.33
N GLY A 149 -5.54 -3.81 11.79
CA GLY A 149 -5.47 -2.81 12.85
C GLY A 149 -5.99 -1.45 12.41
N VAL A 150 -5.66 -0.42 13.17
CA VAL A 150 -6.12 0.96 12.92
C VAL A 150 -5.33 1.66 11.81
N GLU A 151 -5.95 2.63 11.17
CA GLU A 151 -5.28 3.55 10.26
C GLU A 151 -4.39 4.52 11.05
N PRO A 152 -3.15 4.79 10.61
CA PRO A 152 -2.23 5.65 11.36
C PRO A 152 -2.68 7.11 11.47
N PHE A 153 -3.65 7.54 10.66
CA PHE A 153 -4.21 8.89 10.67
C PHE A 153 -5.63 8.97 11.22
N SER A 154 -6.19 7.86 11.67
CA SER A 154 -7.51 7.86 12.27
C SER A 154 -7.47 8.31 13.74
N VAL A 155 -8.63 8.69 14.29
CA VAL A 155 -8.77 9.11 15.69
C VAL A 155 -8.50 7.96 16.67
N GLU A 156 -8.69 6.72 16.22
CA GLU A 156 -8.44 5.51 17.01
C GLU A 156 -6.95 5.22 17.20
N PHE A 157 -6.07 5.76 16.33
CA PHE A 157 -4.63 5.59 16.49
C PHE A 157 -4.09 6.60 17.51
N THR A 158 -4.19 6.26 18.79
CA THR A 158 -3.67 7.02 19.92
C THR A 158 -2.37 6.43 20.46
N LEU A 159 -1.67 7.20 21.30
CA LEU A 159 -0.49 6.70 22.00
C LEU A 159 -0.86 5.54 22.93
N GLU A 160 -2.00 5.63 23.61
CA GLU A 160 -2.54 4.61 24.51
C GLU A 160 -2.86 3.33 23.77
N TYR A 161 -3.47 3.43 22.57
CA TYR A 161 -3.69 2.27 21.69
C TYR A 161 -2.37 1.57 21.34
N LEU A 162 -1.34 2.34 20.94
CA LEU A 162 -0.05 1.78 20.57
C LEU A 162 0.63 1.09 21.76
N LYS A 163 0.59 1.71 22.95
CA LYS A 163 1.07 1.12 24.22
C LYS A 163 0.34 -0.18 24.53
N GLU A 164 -0.97 -0.19 24.42
CA GLU A 164 -1.77 -1.39 24.65
C GLU A 164 -1.31 -2.53 23.73
N LYS A 165 -1.15 -2.28 22.45
CA LYS A 165 -0.72 -3.30 21.48
C LYS A 165 0.71 -3.80 21.70
N PHE A 166 1.59 -2.96 22.25
CA PHE A 166 3.00 -3.29 22.47
C PHE A 166 3.27 -3.91 23.83
N TYR A 167 2.52 -3.53 24.88
CA TYR A 167 2.74 -3.97 26.26
C TYR A 167 1.77 -5.06 26.73
N LYS A 168 0.51 -5.05 26.27
CA LYS A 168 -0.49 -6.04 26.73
C LYS A 168 -0.24 -7.44 26.17
N ASN A 169 -0.34 -8.35 27.10
CA ASN A 169 -0.16 -9.80 27.06
C ASN A 169 -1.02 -10.58 26.03
N ASN A 170 -0.84 -10.38 24.76
CA ASN A 170 -1.12 -11.48 23.87
C ASN A 170 0.16 -12.32 23.75
N LYS A 171 0.10 -13.60 24.13
CA LYS A 171 1.24 -14.56 24.17
C LYS A 171 2.15 -14.52 22.92
N THR A 172 1.70 -13.88 21.84
CA THR A 172 2.39 -13.76 20.57
C THR A 172 3.08 -12.41 20.32
N SER A 173 2.73 -11.30 21.01
CA SER A 173 3.27 -9.97 20.74
C SER A 173 4.40 -9.54 21.69
N ASN A 174 4.46 -10.06 22.89
CA ASN A 174 5.40 -9.62 23.92
C ASN A 174 6.90 -9.79 23.58
N ASN A 175 7.23 -10.69 22.68
CA ASN A 175 8.61 -10.94 22.26
C ASN A 175 8.90 -10.49 20.81
N LYS A 176 7.96 -9.77 20.16
CA LYS A 176 8.23 -9.23 18.82
C LYS A 176 9.19 -8.06 18.92
N ASN A 177 10.12 -8.01 17.97
CA ASN A 177 10.91 -6.80 17.79
C ASN A 177 10.05 -5.70 17.12
N ILE A 178 10.51 -4.46 17.27
CA ILE A 178 9.79 -3.25 16.79
C ILE A 178 9.46 -3.35 15.30
N LYS A 179 10.43 -3.75 14.46
CA LYS A 179 10.17 -3.87 13.03
C LYS A 179 9.10 -4.89 12.71
N SER A 180 9.10 -6.05 13.38
CA SER A 180 8.05 -7.06 13.21
C SER A 180 6.68 -6.54 13.61
N ALA A 181 6.61 -5.74 14.69
CA ALA A 181 5.36 -5.14 15.13
C ALA A 181 4.85 -4.08 14.14
N LEU A 182 5.74 -3.22 13.62
CA LEU A 182 5.39 -2.23 12.60
C LEU A 182 4.92 -2.86 11.28
N LEU A 183 5.52 -3.98 10.89
CA LEU A 183 5.12 -4.72 9.68
C LEU A 183 3.77 -5.45 9.85
N SER A 184 3.34 -5.66 11.08
CA SER A 184 2.12 -6.39 11.40
C SER A 184 0.89 -5.54 11.13
N GLN A 185 0.14 -5.90 10.09
CA GLN A 185 -1.04 -5.14 9.67
C GLN A 185 -2.21 -5.20 10.66
N ASN A 186 -2.12 -5.97 11.75
CA ASN A 186 -3.13 -6.04 12.81
C ASN A 186 -2.90 -5.06 13.98
N ILE A 187 -1.81 -4.29 13.93
CA ILE A 187 -1.52 -3.22 14.91
C ILE A 187 -1.82 -1.87 14.25
N VAL A 188 -0.96 -1.44 13.35
CA VAL A 188 -1.14 -0.25 12.53
C VAL A 188 -1.00 -0.64 11.08
N VAL A 189 -1.98 -0.29 10.26
CA VAL A 189 -2.01 -0.72 8.87
C VAL A 189 -1.13 0.15 7.97
N GLY A 190 -0.76 -0.41 6.83
CA GLY A 190 -0.13 0.35 5.76
C GLY A 190 1.39 0.43 5.81
N ILE A 191 2.02 0.24 6.96
CA ILE A 191 3.48 0.22 7.08
C ILE A 191 4.03 -1.06 6.43
N GLY A 192 5.08 -0.91 5.65
CA GLY A 192 5.82 -2.03 5.08
C GLY A 192 7.32 -1.88 5.36
N ASN A 193 8.15 -2.47 4.49
CA ASN A 193 9.58 -2.59 4.76
C ASN A 193 10.34 -1.26 4.69
N ILE A 194 9.92 -0.37 3.79
CA ILE A 194 10.52 0.95 3.62
C ILE A 194 10.30 1.77 4.88
N TYR A 195 9.03 2.00 5.19
CA TYR A 195 8.66 2.92 6.27
C TYR A 195 8.93 2.34 7.65
N ALA A 196 8.97 1.01 7.83
CA ALA A 196 9.38 0.41 9.10
C ALA A 196 10.85 0.76 9.44
N ASP A 197 11.79 0.70 8.47
CA ASP A 197 13.18 1.08 8.70
C ASP A 197 13.31 2.58 8.95
N GLU A 198 12.66 3.43 8.15
CA GLU A 198 12.70 4.89 8.30
C GLU A 198 12.09 5.36 9.63
N ILE A 199 10.97 4.78 10.06
CA ILE A 199 10.33 5.07 11.36
C ILE A 199 11.25 4.66 12.51
N CYS A 200 11.85 3.47 12.47
CA CYS A 200 12.82 3.03 13.48
C CYS A 200 14.00 4.00 13.58
N PHE A 201 14.55 4.44 12.44
CA PHE A 201 15.65 5.40 12.42
C PHE A 201 15.26 6.75 12.98
N ALA A 202 14.14 7.34 12.52
CA ALA A 202 13.64 8.62 13.02
C ALA A 202 13.35 8.60 14.53
N SER A 203 12.99 7.42 15.04
CA SER A 203 12.72 7.22 16.46
C SER A 203 13.97 6.95 17.29
N ASN A 204 15.14 6.75 16.68
CA ASN A 204 16.38 6.31 17.30
C ASN A 204 16.26 4.94 18.01
N ILE A 205 15.37 4.07 17.53
CA ILE A 205 15.10 2.75 18.10
C ILE A 205 15.63 1.69 17.15
N SER A 206 16.40 0.73 17.70
CA SER A 206 16.86 -0.42 16.92
C SER A 206 15.68 -1.26 16.42
N PRO A 207 15.63 -1.65 15.12
CA PRO A 207 14.58 -2.51 14.59
C PRO A 207 14.53 -3.88 15.29
N HIS A 208 15.63 -4.30 15.95
CA HIS A 208 15.75 -5.53 16.75
C HIS A 208 15.19 -5.40 18.17
N ARG A 209 15.04 -4.17 18.68
CA ARG A 209 14.56 -3.92 20.03
C ARG A 209 13.19 -4.59 20.27
N ILE A 210 13.02 -5.22 21.41
CA ILE A 210 11.77 -5.88 21.78
C ILE A 210 10.73 -4.83 22.20
N CYS A 211 9.49 -4.94 21.69
CA CYS A 211 8.44 -3.94 21.91
C CYS A 211 8.22 -3.59 23.39
N LYS A 212 8.18 -4.62 24.26
CA LYS A 212 7.92 -4.43 25.70
C LYS A 212 9.04 -3.72 26.47
N THR A 213 10.22 -3.55 25.87
CA THR A 213 11.37 -2.88 26.51
C THR A 213 11.43 -1.38 26.23
N LEU A 214 10.54 -0.84 25.43
CA LEU A 214 10.47 0.59 25.20
C LEU A 214 9.99 1.32 26.46
N ASN A 215 10.64 2.42 26.79
CA ASN A 215 10.14 3.34 27.80
C ASN A 215 9.08 4.29 27.22
N GLU A 216 8.46 5.09 28.09
CA GLU A 216 7.38 6.05 27.73
C GLU A 216 7.83 7.10 26.69
N ILE A 217 9.06 7.58 26.79
CA ILE A 217 9.64 8.59 25.89
C ILE A 217 9.84 7.98 24.50
N GLU A 218 10.42 6.77 24.44
CA GLU A 218 10.66 6.03 23.21
C GLU A 218 9.32 5.69 22.51
N MET A 219 8.32 5.26 23.27
CA MET A 219 6.99 4.94 22.75
C MET A 219 6.30 6.19 22.19
N SER A 220 6.36 7.31 22.89
CA SER A 220 5.82 8.58 22.40
C SER A 220 6.52 9.06 21.13
N LYS A 221 7.85 8.88 21.06
CA LYS A 221 8.64 9.21 19.87
C LYS A 221 8.29 8.32 18.68
N LEU A 222 8.15 7.02 18.90
CA LEU A 222 7.73 6.07 17.88
C LEU A 222 6.34 6.42 17.33
N TYR A 223 5.37 6.68 18.21
CA TYR A 223 4.02 7.09 17.83
C TYR A 223 4.01 8.34 16.94
N LYS A 224 4.76 9.38 17.32
CA LYS A 224 4.87 10.62 16.53
C LYS A 224 5.52 10.35 15.16
N ASN A 225 6.61 9.59 15.13
CA ASN A 225 7.35 9.32 13.89
C ASN A 225 6.61 8.39 12.93
N ILE A 226 5.72 7.52 13.40
CA ILE A 226 4.81 6.78 12.51
C ILE A 226 3.99 7.76 11.68
N LYS A 227 3.38 8.77 12.30
CA LYS A 227 2.58 9.78 11.59
C LYS A 227 3.44 10.67 10.69
N ASN A 228 4.54 11.19 11.22
CA ASN A 228 5.39 12.15 10.50
C ASN A 228 5.97 11.55 9.21
N ILE A 229 6.64 10.39 9.32
CA ILE A 229 7.27 9.73 8.16
C ILE A 229 6.25 9.36 7.08
N LEU A 230 5.08 8.85 7.48
CA LEU A 230 4.03 8.53 6.51
C LEU A 230 3.43 9.79 5.87
N SER A 231 3.27 10.90 6.62
CA SER A 231 2.80 12.17 6.09
C SER A 231 3.77 12.80 5.10
N GLU A 232 5.06 12.82 5.44
CA GLU A 232 6.13 13.32 4.57
C GLU A 232 6.19 12.51 3.27
N ALA A 233 6.10 11.18 3.38
CA ALA A 233 6.10 10.30 2.23
C ALA A 233 4.87 10.53 1.32
N ILE A 234 3.68 10.74 1.88
CA ILE A 234 2.48 11.09 1.11
C ILE A 234 2.67 12.43 0.40
N ALA A 235 3.20 13.45 1.08
CA ALA A 235 3.45 14.77 0.51
C ALA A 235 4.42 14.72 -0.67
N SER A 236 5.41 13.82 -0.62
CA SER A 236 6.40 13.58 -1.69
C SER A 236 5.93 12.61 -2.78
N GLY A 237 4.66 12.22 -2.78
CA GLY A 237 4.09 11.29 -3.76
C GLY A 237 4.52 9.83 -3.60
N GLY A 238 5.03 9.42 -2.43
CA GLY A 238 5.51 8.07 -2.15
C GLY A 238 6.92 7.80 -2.67
N SER A 239 7.37 6.56 -2.50
CA SER A 239 8.74 6.12 -2.77
C SER A 239 8.82 5.25 -4.03
N SER A 240 9.30 5.81 -5.14
CA SER A 240 9.50 5.08 -6.42
C SER A 240 10.88 4.42 -6.46
N VAL A 241 11.05 3.36 -5.66
CA VAL A 241 12.31 2.58 -5.63
C VAL A 241 12.41 1.61 -6.82
N SER A 242 11.28 1.14 -7.37
CA SER A 242 11.25 0.21 -8.51
C SER A 242 10.08 0.54 -9.46
N ASP A 243 9.04 -0.27 -9.43
CA ASP A 243 7.96 -0.23 -10.44
C ASP A 243 6.80 0.69 -10.07
N TYR A 244 6.85 1.35 -8.89
CA TYR A 244 5.78 2.24 -8.46
C TYR A 244 5.71 3.48 -9.36
N LYS A 245 4.49 3.77 -9.82
CA LYS A 245 4.14 4.95 -10.62
C LYS A 245 2.88 5.63 -10.06
N LEU A 246 2.83 6.94 -10.19
CA LEU A 246 1.63 7.75 -9.98
C LEU A 246 0.59 7.45 -11.07
N VAL A 247 -0.65 7.89 -10.87
CA VAL A 247 -1.75 7.68 -11.84
C VAL A 247 -1.47 8.30 -13.20
N ASN A 248 -0.70 9.39 -13.25
CA ASN A 248 -0.24 10.05 -14.49
C ASN A 248 1.03 9.42 -15.09
N GLY A 249 1.55 8.33 -14.52
CA GLY A 249 2.76 7.64 -14.96
C GLY A 249 4.09 8.20 -14.44
N GLU A 250 4.07 9.31 -13.69
CA GLU A 250 5.26 9.89 -13.06
C GLU A 250 5.75 9.06 -11.86
N SER A 251 6.89 9.45 -11.29
CA SER A 251 7.49 8.81 -10.11
C SER A 251 7.35 9.70 -8.88
N GLY A 252 7.08 9.10 -7.72
CA GLY A 252 7.19 9.79 -6.44
C GLY A 252 8.65 10.03 -6.06
N SER A 253 8.92 11.03 -5.22
CA SER A 253 10.26 11.51 -4.91
C SER A 253 10.79 11.12 -3.52
N TYR A 254 9.98 10.51 -2.66
CA TYR A 254 10.39 10.20 -1.27
C TYR A 254 11.62 9.28 -1.17
N HIS A 255 11.93 8.51 -2.21
CA HIS A 255 13.13 7.66 -2.21
C HIS A 255 14.44 8.45 -2.11
N PHE A 256 14.47 9.73 -2.46
CA PHE A 256 15.63 10.63 -2.25
C PHE A 256 15.79 11.02 -0.76
N GLU A 257 14.73 10.90 0.04
CA GLU A 257 14.72 11.25 1.45
C GLU A 257 15.10 10.09 2.38
N HIS A 258 15.26 8.87 1.85
CA HIS A 258 15.58 7.71 2.67
C HIS A 258 16.86 7.92 3.49
N LYS A 259 16.76 7.73 4.80
CA LYS A 259 17.90 7.86 5.71
C LYS A 259 18.65 6.53 5.89
N VAL A 260 17.93 5.41 5.85
CA VAL A 260 18.50 4.07 6.02
C VAL A 260 18.05 3.06 4.96
N TYR A 261 16.78 3.07 4.53
CA TYR A 261 16.29 2.08 3.59
C TYR A 261 17.05 2.12 2.25
N GLY A 262 17.55 0.95 1.81
CA GLY A 262 18.32 0.82 0.57
C GLY A 262 19.75 1.35 0.65
N ARG A 263 20.23 1.77 1.84
CA ARG A 263 21.54 2.41 2.02
C ARG A 263 22.55 1.57 2.81
N ALA A 264 22.36 0.25 2.89
CA ALA A 264 23.31 -0.66 3.55
C ALA A 264 24.75 -0.45 3.00
N GLY A 265 25.73 -0.41 3.90
CA GLY A 265 27.14 -0.17 3.54
C GLY A 265 27.49 1.29 3.25
N LYS A 266 26.52 2.23 3.29
CA LYS A 266 26.76 3.67 3.16
C LYS A 266 26.85 4.32 4.55
N GLU A 267 27.43 5.51 4.60
CA GLU A 267 27.51 6.30 5.83
C GLU A 267 26.11 6.76 6.31
N CYS A 268 25.89 6.68 7.62
CA CYS A 268 24.76 7.32 8.28
C CYS A 268 24.87 8.85 8.13
N TYR A 269 23.81 9.50 7.70
CA TYR A 269 23.82 10.96 7.53
C TYR A 269 24.07 11.71 8.85
N THR A 270 23.65 11.13 9.99
CA THR A 270 23.76 11.76 11.32
C THR A 270 25.15 11.58 11.96
N CYS A 271 25.67 10.35 11.99
CA CYS A 271 26.87 10.04 12.78
C CYS A 271 28.04 9.45 11.98
N LYS A 272 27.90 9.32 10.66
CA LYS A 272 28.89 8.80 9.71
C LYS A 272 29.27 7.31 9.90
N THR A 273 28.72 6.62 10.90
CA THR A 273 28.88 5.17 11.05
C THR A 273 28.28 4.45 9.84
N ILE A 274 28.91 3.40 9.36
CA ILE A 274 28.41 2.59 8.25
C ILE A 274 27.10 1.90 8.65
N LEU A 275 26.09 2.02 7.80
CA LEU A 275 24.76 1.42 8.01
C LEU A 275 24.84 -0.10 7.86
N THR A 276 24.35 -0.79 8.88
CA THR A 276 24.32 -2.26 8.96
C THR A 276 23.07 -2.82 8.33
N LYS A 277 23.19 -3.99 7.71
CA LYS A 277 22.07 -4.77 7.17
C LYS A 277 21.87 -6.04 7.97
N SER A 278 20.63 -6.32 8.34
CA SER A 278 20.23 -7.57 9.00
C SER A 278 18.96 -8.14 8.36
N ILE A 279 18.57 -9.34 8.78
CA ILE A 279 17.30 -9.99 8.35
C ILE A 279 16.38 -10.10 9.56
N ILE A 280 15.18 -9.52 9.43
CA ILE A 280 14.12 -9.60 10.44
C ILE A 280 12.87 -10.18 9.78
N ILE A 281 12.37 -11.31 10.30
CA ILE A 281 11.21 -12.06 9.76
C ILE A 281 11.26 -12.23 8.22
N GLY A 282 12.44 -12.65 7.71
CA GLY A 282 12.65 -12.88 6.28
C GLY A 282 12.74 -11.61 5.42
N ARG A 283 12.83 -10.42 6.03
CA ARG A 283 12.96 -9.14 5.33
C ARG A 283 14.25 -8.43 5.68
N SER A 284 14.88 -7.84 4.69
CA SER A 284 16.04 -6.97 4.89
C SER A 284 15.67 -5.77 5.76
N SER A 285 16.49 -5.46 6.73
CA SER A 285 16.43 -4.26 7.57
C SER A 285 17.76 -3.54 7.50
N VAL A 286 17.75 -2.23 7.32
CA VAL A 286 18.94 -1.38 7.32
C VAL A 286 18.81 -0.36 8.45
N TRP A 287 19.87 -0.24 9.26
CA TRP A 287 19.85 0.60 10.46
C TRP A 287 21.25 1.08 10.86
N CYS A 288 21.32 2.05 11.75
CA CYS A 288 22.56 2.60 12.30
C CYS A 288 22.76 2.12 13.74
N GLU A 289 23.77 1.32 14.00
CA GLU A 289 24.07 0.78 15.34
C GLU A 289 24.41 1.86 16.38
N LYS A 290 24.94 3.01 15.93
CA LYS A 290 25.27 4.13 16.82
C LYS A 290 24.05 4.99 17.16
N CYS A 291 23.19 5.30 16.18
CA CYS A 291 22.03 6.18 16.37
C CYS A 291 20.81 5.47 16.94
N GLN A 292 20.67 4.14 16.73
CA GLN A 292 19.48 3.37 17.10
C GLN A 292 19.84 2.38 18.21
N LYS A 293 19.19 2.51 19.37
CA LYS A 293 19.45 1.68 20.57
C LYS A 293 18.28 0.75 20.88
#